data_84d3fddde583c422271b2ac42d630c76
#
_entry.id   84d3fddde583c422271b2ac42d630c76
#
_cell.length_a   1.000
_cell.length_b   1.000
_cell.length_c   1.000
_cell.angle_alpha   90.00
_cell.angle_beta   90.00
_cell.angle_gamma   90.00
#
_symmetry.space_group_name_H-M   'P 1'
#
loop_
_entity.id
_entity.type
_entity.pdbx_description
1 polymer ?
#
loop_
_entity_poly.entity_id
_entity_poly.type
_entity_poly.pdbx_seq_one_letter_code
_entity_poly.pdbx_strand_id
1 'polypeptide(L)'
;MNKMIVSMVALTMSVAVAVAKPNPQTKNVETMQKEDKQAIEALLNTYKKSLNNSDAQLAQSLYTNDGIFMPTEAPSAIGSENILKSYEFIFTQIQLNIEFYIDEIVVEGDFAYAVTSSKGTTRIHATGDTIPEANRELFVFEKVNGEWKIARYMFNKTEPKS
;
A
#
# COMPACT_ATOMS: atom_id res chain seq x y z
N MET A 1 71.42 -34.45 -31.81
CA MET A 1 70.10 -34.61 -31.19
C MET A 1 69.74 -33.32 -30.48
N ASN A 2 69.03 -32.42 -31.15
CA ASN A 2 68.60 -31.12 -30.59
C ASN A 2 67.23 -31.26 -29.94
N LYS A 3 67.14 -31.02 -28.64
CA LYS A 3 65.87 -30.91 -27.94
C LYS A 3 65.39 -29.47 -28.01
N MET A 4 64.32 -29.24 -28.74
CA MET A 4 63.61 -27.96 -28.79
C MET A 4 62.70 -27.85 -27.59
N ILE A 5 62.92 -26.87 -26.72
CA ILE A 5 62.07 -26.56 -25.58
C ILE A 5 61.04 -25.54 -26.10
N VAL A 6 59.79 -25.92 -26.14
CA VAL A 6 58.68 -25.01 -26.47
C VAL A 6 58.21 -24.40 -25.15
N SER A 7 58.47 -23.12 -25.01
CA SER A 7 57.99 -22.33 -23.87
C SER A 7 56.57 -21.85 -24.11
N MET A 8 55.61 -22.37 -23.37
CA MET A 8 54.19 -22.00 -23.46
C MET A 8 53.93 -20.82 -22.53
N VAL A 9 53.81 -19.62 -23.10
CA VAL A 9 53.44 -18.41 -22.33
C VAL A 9 51.92 -18.41 -22.21
N ALA A 10 51.41 -18.65 -20.98
CA ALA A 10 50.01 -18.52 -20.65
C ALA A 10 49.68 -17.02 -20.40
N LEU A 11 48.97 -16.42 -21.31
CA LEU A 11 48.44 -15.05 -21.20
C LEU A 11 47.13 -15.09 -20.35
N THR A 12 47.21 -14.73 -19.07
CA THR A 12 46.02 -14.58 -18.21
C THR A 12 45.39 -13.20 -18.50
N MET A 13 44.24 -13.19 -19.21
CA MET A 13 43.40 -12.00 -19.30
C MET A 13 42.62 -11.79 -17.99
N SER A 14 43.06 -10.81 -17.22
CA SER A 14 42.27 -10.32 -16.08
C SER A 14 41.16 -9.41 -16.60
N VAL A 15 39.90 -9.87 -16.58
CA VAL A 15 38.73 -9.05 -16.85
C VAL A 15 38.45 -8.23 -15.59
N ALA A 16 38.80 -6.96 -15.60
CA ALA A 16 38.42 -6.00 -14.57
C ALA A 16 36.94 -5.63 -14.80
N VAL A 17 36.03 -6.16 -13.99
CA VAL A 17 34.64 -5.71 -13.93
C VAL A 17 34.62 -4.33 -13.27
N ALA A 18 34.49 -3.29 -14.07
CA ALA A 18 34.28 -1.94 -13.55
C ALA A 18 32.85 -1.86 -12.98
N VAL A 19 32.73 -1.86 -11.65
CA VAL A 19 31.47 -1.53 -10.97
C VAL A 19 31.21 -0.05 -11.19
N ALA A 20 30.27 0.28 -12.08
CA ALA A 20 29.87 1.65 -12.35
C ALA A 20 29.27 2.26 -11.09
N LYS A 21 29.76 3.43 -10.67
CA LYS A 21 29.14 4.20 -9.56
C LYS A 21 27.73 4.63 -9.99
N PRO A 22 26.71 4.51 -9.11
CA PRO A 22 25.36 4.94 -9.43
C PRO A 22 25.32 6.44 -9.79
N ASN A 23 24.58 6.76 -10.85
CA ASN A 23 24.39 8.14 -11.31
C ASN A 23 23.67 8.93 -10.19
N PRO A 24 24.08 10.17 -9.84
CA PRO A 24 23.42 11.01 -8.85
C PRO A 24 21.90 11.19 -9.09
N GLN A 25 21.46 11.24 -10.36
CA GLN A 25 20.04 11.32 -10.71
C GLN A 25 19.25 10.04 -10.35
N THR A 26 19.81 8.87 -10.59
CA THR A 26 19.20 7.59 -10.23
C THR A 26 19.05 7.48 -8.71
N LYS A 27 20.05 7.92 -7.96
CA LYS A 27 20.03 7.92 -6.49
C LYS A 27 18.95 8.86 -5.92
N ASN A 28 18.70 10.01 -6.56
CA ASN A 28 17.62 10.92 -6.18
C ASN A 28 16.24 10.31 -6.41
N VAL A 29 16.02 9.66 -7.55
CA VAL A 29 14.75 8.98 -7.87
C VAL A 29 14.46 7.86 -6.88
N GLU A 30 15.43 7.01 -6.58
CA GLU A 30 15.27 5.92 -5.60
C GLU A 30 14.94 6.46 -4.18
N THR A 31 15.57 7.58 -3.80
CA THR A 31 15.30 8.23 -2.50
C THR A 31 13.87 8.77 -2.44
N MET A 32 13.42 9.47 -3.48
CA MET A 32 12.06 10.01 -3.58
C MET A 32 11.00 8.89 -3.54
N GLN A 33 11.20 7.81 -4.30
CA GLN A 33 10.28 6.66 -4.27
C GLN A 33 10.22 6.00 -2.89
N LYS A 34 11.33 5.95 -2.18
CA LYS A 34 11.35 5.43 -0.80
C LYS A 34 10.56 6.31 0.16
N GLU A 35 10.73 7.64 0.07
CA GLU A 35 9.99 8.61 0.88
C GLU A 35 8.49 8.55 0.59
N ASP A 36 8.11 8.43 -0.68
CA ASP A 36 6.71 8.29 -1.09
C ASP A 36 6.08 6.99 -0.55
N LYS A 37 6.79 5.86 -0.62
CA LYS A 37 6.31 4.60 -0.01
C LYS A 37 6.09 4.74 1.49
N GLN A 38 7.01 5.36 2.21
CA GLN A 38 6.89 5.60 3.65
C GLN A 38 5.70 6.53 3.97
N ALA A 39 5.44 7.54 3.14
CA ALA A 39 4.30 8.43 3.30
C ALA A 39 2.97 7.67 3.08
N ILE A 40 2.90 6.78 2.09
CA ILE A 40 1.73 5.91 1.86
C ILE A 40 1.53 4.92 3.01
N GLU A 41 2.59 4.31 3.54
CA GLU A 41 2.51 3.46 4.73
C GLU A 41 1.96 4.22 5.95
N ALA A 42 2.40 5.46 6.17
CA ALA A 42 1.91 6.32 7.23
C ALA A 42 0.42 6.68 7.04
N LEU A 43 0.00 6.95 5.79
CA LEU A 43 -1.40 7.19 5.45
C LEU A 43 -2.26 5.95 5.74
N LEU A 44 -1.84 4.74 5.32
CA LEU A 44 -2.54 3.49 5.60
C LEU A 44 -2.65 3.21 7.11
N ASN A 45 -1.60 3.50 7.88
CA ASN A 45 -1.64 3.41 9.34
C ASN A 45 -2.62 4.40 9.97
N THR A 46 -2.73 5.62 9.43
CA THR A 46 -3.71 6.61 9.87
C THR A 46 -5.13 6.16 9.52
N TYR A 47 -5.31 5.60 8.32
CA TYR A 47 -6.58 5.03 7.88
C TYR A 47 -7.03 3.87 8.78
N LYS A 48 -6.14 2.92 9.10
CA LYS A 48 -6.41 1.86 10.08
C LYS A 48 -6.89 2.42 11.44
N LYS A 49 -6.20 3.46 11.94
CA LYS A 49 -6.60 4.10 13.20
C LYS A 49 -8.00 4.71 13.11
N SER A 50 -8.36 5.35 12.00
CA SER A 50 -9.70 5.90 11.81
C SER A 50 -10.77 4.82 11.84
N LEU A 51 -10.52 3.67 11.20
CA LEU A 51 -11.43 2.54 11.20
C LEU A 51 -11.62 1.94 12.61
N ASN A 52 -10.53 1.68 13.31
CA ASN A 52 -10.57 1.08 14.65
C ASN A 52 -11.15 2.02 15.72
N ASN A 53 -11.05 3.33 15.50
CA ASN A 53 -11.63 4.35 16.40
C ASN A 53 -13.04 4.80 15.98
N SER A 54 -13.60 4.26 14.88
CA SER A 54 -14.88 4.69 14.31
C SER A 54 -14.90 6.20 14.00
N ASP A 55 -13.77 6.75 13.54
CA ASP A 55 -13.60 8.17 13.19
C ASP A 55 -13.86 8.39 11.69
N ALA A 56 -15.13 8.63 11.35
CA ALA A 56 -15.58 8.83 9.98
C ALA A 56 -14.97 10.09 9.34
N GLN A 57 -14.77 11.16 10.10
CA GLN A 57 -14.19 12.40 9.60
C GLN A 57 -12.71 12.20 9.26
N LEU A 58 -11.95 11.55 10.13
CA LEU A 58 -10.56 11.21 9.85
C LEU A 58 -10.47 10.27 8.63
N ALA A 59 -11.29 9.22 8.55
CA ALA A 59 -11.31 8.32 7.41
C ALA A 59 -11.55 9.09 6.09
N GLN A 60 -12.57 9.93 6.04
CA GLN A 60 -12.91 10.73 4.85
C GLN A 60 -11.80 11.72 4.49
N SER A 61 -11.15 12.35 5.46
CA SER A 61 -10.09 13.36 5.22
C SER A 61 -8.86 12.81 4.50
N LEU A 62 -8.66 11.50 4.51
CA LEU A 62 -7.56 10.83 3.83
C LEU A 62 -7.83 10.59 2.34
N TYR A 63 -9.06 10.82 1.86
CA TYR A 63 -9.41 10.70 0.45
C TYR A 63 -9.20 11.99 -0.32
N THR A 64 -9.06 11.86 -1.65
CA THR A 64 -9.20 12.99 -2.57
C THR A 64 -10.65 13.50 -2.57
N ASN A 65 -10.89 14.72 -3.02
CA ASN A 65 -12.23 15.30 -3.07
C ASN A 65 -13.20 14.52 -3.97
N ASP A 66 -12.68 13.89 -5.03
CA ASP A 66 -13.38 13.01 -5.96
C ASP A 66 -13.15 11.53 -5.68
N GLY A 67 -12.68 11.21 -4.49
CA GLY A 67 -12.38 9.86 -4.05
C GLY A 67 -13.56 8.89 -4.21
N ILE A 68 -13.28 7.61 -4.36
CA ILE A 68 -14.29 6.57 -4.44
C ILE A 68 -13.98 5.46 -3.42
N PHE A 69 -14.92 5.22 -2.53
CA PHE A 69 -14.94 4.07 -1.63
C PHE A 69 -15.90 3.02 -2.17
N MET A 70 -15.40 1.81 -2.41
CA MET A 70 -16.12 0.68 -3.00
C MET A 70 -16.18 -0.48 -2.01
N PRO A 71 -17.10 -0.43 -1.03
CA PRO A 71 -17.24 -1.53 -0.07
C PRO A 71 -17.81 -2.79 -0.73
N THR A 72 -17.51 -3.95 -0.15
CA THR A 72 -18.10 -5.21 -0.60
C THR A 72 -19.62 -5.19 -0.39
N GLU A 73 -20.38 -5.72 -1.37
CA GLU A 73 -21.84 -5.90 -1.32
C GLU A 73 -22.65 -4.62 -1.04
N ALA A 74 -22.06 -3.43 -1.29
CA ALA A 74 -22.77 -2.15 -1.12
C ALA A 74 -22.43 -1.18 -2.26
N PRO A 75 -23.28 -0.17 -2.51
CA PRO A 75 -22.99 0.86 -3.50
C PRO A 75 -21.71 1.63 -3.22
N SER A 76 -21.03 2.05 -4.29
CA SER A 76 -19.85 2.93 -4.18
C SER A 76 -20.24 4.30 -3.63
N ALA A 77 -19.46 4.80 -2.68
CA ALA A 77 -19.55 6.18 -2.20
C ALA A 77 -18.57 7.05 -2.99
N ILE A 78 -19.08 8.06 -3.69
CA ILE A 78 -18.31 8.93 -4.58
C ILE A 78 -18.27 10.34 -4.02
N GLY A 79 -17.07 10.88 -3.85
CA GLY A 79 -16.82 12.23 -3.34
C GLY A 79 -16.93 12.33 -1.82
N SER A 80 -16.35 13.40 -1.28
CA SER A 80 -16.12 13.60 0.16
C SER A 80 -17.39 13.42 1.01
N GLU A 81 -18.52 14.01 0.60
CA GLU A 81 -19.77 13.94 1.37
C GLU A 81 -20.35 12.52 1.46
N ASN A 82 -20.35 11.77 0.34
CA ASN A 82 -20.89 10.41 0.33
C ASN A 82 -19.96 9.42 1.05
N ILE A 83 -18.63 9.65 0.96
CA ILE A 83 -17.65 8.86 1.71
C ILE A 83 -17.84 9.07 3.22
N LEU A 84 -18.00 10.31 3.67
CA LEU A 84 -18.28 10.62 5.08
C LEU A 84 -19.55 9.91 5.56
N LYS A 85 -20.67 10.10 4.86
CA LYS A 85 -21.95 9.44 5.18
C LYS A 85 -21.84 7.91 5.22
N SER A 86 -21.05 7.34 4.32
CA SER A 86 -20.84 5.88 4.28
C SER A 86 -20.12 5.40 5.55
N TYR A 87 -19.03 6.06 5.97
CA TYR A 87 -18.34 5.70 7.21
C TYR A 87 -19.17 5.98 8.46
N GLU A 88 -19.89 7.11 8.53
CA GLU A 88 -20.81 7.39 9.62
C GLU A 88 -21.84 6.25 9.77
N PHE A 89 -22.46 5.84 8.66
CA PHE A 89 -23.39 4.72 8.66
C PHE A 89 -22.74 3.41 9.11
N ILE A 90 -21.58 3.03 8.54
CA ILE A 90 -20.86 1.80 8.87
C ILE A 90 -20.57 1.76 10.39
N PHE A 91 -20.08 2.84 10.95
CA PHE A 91 -19.71 2.91 12.37
C PHE A 91 -20.91 2.94 13.33
N THR A 92 -22.14 3.23 12.84
CA THR A 92 -23.34 2.96 13.62
C THR A 92 -23.69 1.48 13.70
N GLN A 93 -23.23 0.65 12.74
CA GLN A 93 -23.56 -0.77 12.65
C GLN A 93 -22.51 -1.65 13.30
N ILE A 94 -21.24 -1.28 13.20
CA ILE A 94 -20.12 -2.13 13.61
C ILE A 94 -18.99 -1.35 14.26
N GLN A 95 -18.21 -2.04 15.09
CA GLN A 95 -16.90 -1.62 15.58
C GLN A 95 -15.84 -2.56 15.04
N LEU A 96 -14.86 -1.99 14.33
CA LEU A 96 -13.72 -2.71 13.80
C LEU A 96 -12.56 -2.76 14.80
N ASN A 97 -11.82 -3.86 14.78
CA ASN A 97 -10.52 -4.01 15.43
C ASN A 97 -9.63 -4.85 14.51
N ILE A 98 -8.98 -4.18 13.57
CA ILE A 98 -8.23 -4.81 12.48
C ILE A 98 -6.79 -4.30 12.39
N GLU A 99 -5.93 -5.15 11.82
CA GLU A 99 -4.57 -4.82 11.38
C GLU A 99 -4.46 -4.93 9.87
N PHE A 100 -3.75 -3.97 9.23
CA PHE A 100 -3.36 -4.06 7.83
C PHE A 100 -1.99 -4.72 7.67
N TYR A 101 -1.88 -5.55 6.64
CA TYR A 101 -0.65 -6.14 6.15
C TYR A 101 -0.45 -5.66 4.72
N ILE A 102 0.67 -4.97 4.48
CA ILE A 102 0.98 -4.40 3.16
C ILE A 102 1.78 -5.43 2.38
N ASP A 103 1.21 -5.93 1.28
CA ASP A 103 1.85 -6.92 0.43
C ASP A 103 2.72 -6.23 -0.64
N GLU A 104 2.23 -5.09 -1.18
CA GLU A 104 2.91 -4.34 -2.24
C GLU A 104 2.56 -2.85 -2.18
N ILE A 105 3.54 -1.98 -2.46
CA ILE A 105 3.33 -0.56 -2.82
C ILE A 105 4.17 -0.26 -4.06
N VAL A 106 3.50 0.21 -5.11
CA VAL A 106 4.13 0.71 -6.34
C VAL A 106 3.82 2.18 -6.51
N VAL A 107 4.86 2.98 -6.75
CA VAL A 107 4.77 4.43 -6.95
C VAL A 107 5.21 4.78 -8.37
N GLU A 108 4.35 5.50 -9.09
CA GLU A 108 4.59 5.97 -10.47
C GLU A 108 4.22 7.47 -10.57
N GLY A 109 5.23 8.33 -10.35
CA GLY A 109 5.04 9.79 -10.31
C GLY A 109 4.08 10.20 -9.20
N ASP A 110 2.99 10.88 -9.57
CA ASP A 110 1.96 11.36 -8.62
C ASP A 110 0.84 10.33 -8.37
N PHE A 111 0.97 9.11 -8.89
CA PHE A 111 0.05 8.01 -8.65
C PHE A 111 0.77 6.83 -7.99
N ALA A 112 0.02 6.10 -7.18
CA ALA A 112 0.51 4.86 -6.57
C ALA A 112 -0.64 3.89 -6.37
N TYR A 113 -0.31 2.60 -6.19
CA TYR A 113 -1.25 1.64 -5.67
C TYR A 113 -0.63 0.83 -4.54
N ALA A 114 -1.47 0.30 -3.67
CA ALA A 114 -1.09 -0.71 -2.70
C ALA A 114 -2.05 -1.91 -2.76
N VAL A 115 -1.46 -3.10 -2.68
CA VAL A 115 -2.18 -4.34 -2.41
C VAL A 115 -1.98 -4.64 -0.94
N THR A 116 -3.09 -4.83 -0.22
CA THR A 116 -3.05 -5.12 1.22
C THR A 116 -3.99 -6.26 1.57
N SER A 117 -3.82 -6.79 2.74
CA SER A 117 -4.80 -7.62 3.42
C SER A 117 -5.06 -7.09 4.82
N SER A 118 -6.26 -7.27 5.35
CA SER A 118 -6.56 -6.97 6.75
C SER A 118 -7.13 -8.18 7.47
N LYS A 119 -6.87 -8.23 8.78
CA LYS A 119 -7.37 -9.29 9.67
C LYS A 119 -7.67 -8.70 11.04
N GLY A 120 -8.65 -9.30 11.68
CA GLY A 120 -9.03 -8.93 13.03
C GLY A 120 -10.44 -9.38 13.39
N THR A 121 -11.20 -8.49 13.99
CA THR A 121 -12.57 -8.75 14.41
C THR A 121 -13.49 -7.58 14.11
N THR A 122 -14.75 -7.89 13.89
CA THR A 122 -15.86 -6.93 13.78
C THR A 122 -16.88 -7.24 14.87
N ARG A 123 -17.18 -6.25 15.73
CA ARG A 123 -18.29 -6.30 16.66
C ARG A 123 -19.54 -5.72 16.01
N ILE A 124 -20.62 -6.49 15.98
CA ILE A 124 -21.93 -6.08 15.45
C ILE A 124 -22.72 -5.40 16.57
N HIS A 125 -23.09 -4.13 16.41
CA HIS A 125 -23.75 -3.38 17.48
C HIS A 125 -25.16 -3.91 17.80
N ALA A 126 -25.91 -4.35 16.79
CA ALA A 126 -27.29 -4.82 16.96
C ALA A 126 -27.40 -6.09 17.80
N THR A 127 -26.43 -7.02 17.69
CA THR A 127 -26.44 -8.31 18.41
C THR A 127 -25.43 -8.37 19.53
N GLY A 128 -24.41 -7.52 19.50
CA GLY A 128 -23.27 -7.57 20.41
C GLY A 128 -22.22 -8.65 20.06
N ASP A 129 -22.47 -9.42 19.01
CA ASP A 129 -21.56 -10.49 18.57
C ASP A 129 -20.26 -9.92 18.05
N THR A 130 -19.18 -10.68 18.23
CA THR A 130 -17.87 -10.40 17.65
C THR A 130 -17.51 -11.54 16.72
N ILE A 131 -17.30 -11.19 15.45
CA ILE A 131 -16.99 -12.14 14.38
C ILE A 131 -15.60 -11.90 13.83
N PRO A 132 -14.93 -12.93 13.28
CA PRO A 132 -13.68 -12.74 12.55
C PRO A 132 -13.87 -11.83 11.34
N GLU A 133 -12.85 -10.99 11.08
CA GLU A 133 -12.79 -10.13 9.90
C GLU A 133 -11.51 -10.43 9.14
N ALA A 134 -11.63 -10.66 7.83
CA ALA A 134 -10.50 -10.83 6.94
C ALA A 134 -10.85 -10.31 5.54
N ASN A 135 -9.99 -9.45 4.99
CA ASN A 135 -10.17 -8.85 3.69
C ASN A 135 -8.89 -8.88 2.87
N ARG A 136 -9.04 -8.75 1.56
CA ARG A 136 -8.02 -8.31 0.62
C ARG A 136 -8.45 -6.98 0.03
N GLU A 137 -7.49 -6.08 -0.15
CA GLU A 137 -7.80 -4.71 -0.51
C GLU A 137 -6.90 -4.21 -1.63
N LEU A 138 -7.43 -3.27 -2.41
CA LEU A 138 -6.68 -2.49 -3.38
C LEU A 138 -6.92 -1.00 -3.11
N PHE A 139 -5.84 -0.28 -2.87
CA PHE A 139 -5.83 1.17 -2.79
C PHE A 139 -5.16 1.75 -4.03
N VAL A 140 -5.75 2.81 -4.58
CA VAL A 140 -5.09 3.70 -5.54
C VAL A 140 -4.95 5.06 -4.87
N PHE A 141 -3.74 5.62 -4.92
CA PHE A 141 -3.41 6.91 -4.32
C PHE A 141 -3.07 7.92 -5.40
N GLU A 142 -3.30 9.18 -5.07
CA GLU A 142 -2.90 10.34 -5.86
C GLU A 142 -2.21 11.35 -4.95
N LYS A 143 -1.13 11.97 -5.43
CA LYS A 143 -0.42 13.04 -4.72
C LYS A 143 -1.07 14.39 -5.05
N VAL A 144 -1.76 14.97 -4.08
CA VAL A 144 -2.46 16.25 -4.20
C VAL A 144 -1.73 17.29 -3.36
N ASN A 145 -1.22 18.35 -3.99
CA ASN A 145 -0.44 19.41 -3.33
C ASN A 145 0.74 18.87 -2.50
N GLY A 146 1.39 17.80 -2.98
CA GLY A 146 2.54 17.16 -2.31
C GLY A 146 2.17 16.15 -1.23
N GLU A 147 0.89 15.92 -0.95
CA GLU A 147 0.40 14.94 0.03
C GLU A 147 -0.29 13.76 -0.67
N TRP A 148 0.01 12.53 -0.24
CA TRP A 148 -0.69 11.35 -0.71
C TRP A 148 -2.10 11.27 -0.14
N LYS A 149 -3.08 10.99 -1.02
CA LYS A 149 -4.50 10.79 -0.69
C LYS A 149 -5.02 9.51 -1.33
N ILE A 150 -6.05 8.90 -0.73
CA ILE A 150 -6.74 7.75 -1.31
C ILE A 150 -7.66 8.26 -2.42
N ALA A 151 -7.35 7.92 -3.68
CA ALA A 151 -8.21 8.22 -4.81
C ALA A 151 -9.30 7.15 -4.99
N ARG A 152 -8.93 5.87 -4.83
CA ARG A 152 -9.86 4.73 -4.95
C ARG A 152 -9.51 3.69 -3.91
N TYR A 153 -10.52 3.13 -3.25
CA TYR A 153 -10.36 2.03 -2.34
C TYR A 153 -11.45 1.00 -2.54
N MET A 154 -11.06 -0.24 -2.69
CA MET A 154 -11.97 -1.38 -2.74
C MET A 154 -11.46 -2.52 -1.88
N PHE A 155 -12.38 -3.30 -1.33
CA PHE A 155 -12.06 -4.52 -0.61
C PHE A 155 -13.08 -5.63 -0.88
N ASN A 156 -12.62 -6.85 -0.70
CA ASN A 156 -13.45 -8.04 -0.70
C ASN A 156 -13.17 -8.84 0.55
N LYS A 157 -14.24 -9.30 1.21
CA LYS A 157 -14.11 -10.26 2.31
C LYS A 157 -13.46 -11.54 1.81
N THR A 158 -12.57 -12.08 2.63
CA THR A 158 -12.01 -13.42 2.43
C THR A 158 -12.45 -14.26 3.60
N GLU A 159 -12.82 -15.51 3.34
CA GLU A 159 -13.13 -16.42 4.45
C GLU A 159 -11.85 -16.62 5.29
N PRO A 160 -11.95 -16.55 6.62
CA PRO A 160 -10.83 -16.91 7.47
C PRO A 160 -10.43 -18.34 7.16
N LYS A 161 -9.14 -18.58 6.88
CA LYS A 161 -8.65 -19.95 6.76
C LYS A 161 -8.80 -20.63 8.13
N SER A 162 -9.65 -21.65 8.19
CA SER A 162 -9.83 -22.53 9.35
C SER A 162 -8.54 -23.25 9.73
#